data_17117320ee0be5d70b84466f9d4d57ef
#
_entry.id   17117320ee0be5d70b84466f9d4d57ef
#
_cell.length_a   1.000
_cell.length_b   1.000
_cell.length_c   1.000
_cell.angle_alpha   90.00
_cell.angle_beta   90.00
_cell.angle_gamma   90.00
#
_symmetry.space_group_name_H-M   'P 1'
#
loop_
_entity.id
_entity.type
_entity.pdbx_description
1 polymer ?
#
loop_
_entity_poly.entity_id
_entity_poly.type
_entity_poly.pdbx_seq_one_letter_code
_entity_poly.pdbx_strand_id
1 'polypeptide(L)'
;MTKVAINGFGRIGRLVARAILSRPDCGLELVAINDLGDAKANALLFKRDSVHGNWPGEVSSEGSDLIVDGKRIAVTAERDPANLPHAAHGVEIALECTGFFTDKESAGKHIAAGAKRVLISAPAKGVDLTVVYGVNHDKLTAEHTIVSNASCTTNCLAPIAKVLNDAIGIERGLMTTVHSYTNDQKILDQIHPDMRRARAAAMSMIPTTTGAARAVGEVMPELKGKLDGSAIRVPTPNVSVVDLTFTPKRDTTRDEVNAALKAASESGPLKGILQYVTDPLVSIDFNGDRHSSSVDSLETAVLEGKLVRVLSWYDNEWGFSNRMVDTAGVIAGLL
;
A
#
# COMPACT_ATOMS: atom_id res chain seq x y z
N MET A 1 7.52 15.21 -17.23
CA MET A 1 7.26 14.17 -16.21
C MET A 1 8.07 14.50 -14.96
N THR A 2 7.49 14.32 -13.79
CA THR A 2 8.16 14.54 -12.51
C THR A 2 9.15 13.41 -12.23
N LYS A 3 10.40 13.78 -11.95
CA LYS A 3 11.48 12.81 -11.71
C LYS A 3 11.38 12.22 -10.32
N VAL A 4 11.36 10.89 -10.25
CA VAL A 4 11.26 10.16 -8.98
C VAL A 4 12.43 9.20 -8.79
N ALA A 5 12.82 9.01 -7.53
CA ALA A 5 13.75 7.96 -7.13
C ALA A 5 13.09 7.03 -6.11
N ILE A 6 13.46 5.75 -6.13
CA ILE A 6 13.01 4.75 -5.16
C ILE A 6 14.16 4.39 -4.24
N ASN A 7 13.97 4.57 -2.94
CA ASN A 7 14.89 4.09 -1.92
C ASN A 7 14.36 2.76 -1.33
N GLY A 8 15.14 1.69 -1.46
CA GLY A 8 14.72 0.33 -1.14
C GLY A 8 14.07 -0.38 -2.33
N PHE A 9 14.82 -1.24 -3.00
CA PHE A 9 14.36 -1.99 -4.16
C PHE A 9 13.97 -3.43 -3.81
N GLY A 10 13.33 -3.57 -2.62
CA GLY A 10 12.68 -4.79 -2.15
C GLY A 10 11.40 -5.10 -2.91
N ARG A 11 10.49 -5.88 -2.29
CA ARG A 11 9.19 -6.24 -2.91
C ARG A 11 8.43 -5.00 -3.39
N ILE A 12 8.14 -4.07 -2.48
CA ILE A 12 7.33 -2.88 -2.80
C ILE A 12 8.05 -1.95 -3.77
N GLY A 13 9.34 -1.64 -3.55
CA GLY A 13 10.08 -0.77 -4.47
C GLY A 13 10.12 -1.28 -5.90
N ARG A 14 10.33 -2.60 -6.11
CA ARG A 14 10.28 -3.21 -7.46
C ARG A 14 8.89 -3.15 -8.08
N LEU A 15 7.83 -3.36 -7.30
CA LEU A 15 6.47 -3.30 -7.82
C LEU A 15 6.01 -1.85 -8.09
N VAL A 16 6.46 -0.88 -7.29
CA VAL A 16 6.27 0.55 -7.59
C VAL A 16 6.98 0.91 -8.90
N ALA A 17 8.24 0.46 -9.10
CA ALA A 17 8.95 0.65 -10.36
C ALA A 17 8.20 0.03 -11.54
N ARG A 18 7.70 -1.22 -11.40
CA ARG A 18 6.87 -1.87 -12.43
C ARG A 18 5.58 -1.09 -12.70
N ALA A 19 4.93 -0.58 -11.68
CA ALA A 19 3.70 0.22 -11.82
C ALA A 19 3.95 1.55 -12.56
N ILE A 20 5.06 2.24 -12.28
CA ILE A 20 5.47 3.46 -13.01
C ILE A 20 5.76 3.12 -14.48
N LEU A 21 6.58 2.09 -14.72
CA LEU A 21 7.04 1.74 -16.08
C LEU A 21 5.93 1.18 -16.96
N SER A 22 4.91 0.53 -16.37
CA SER A 22 3.72 0.05 -17.10
C SER A 22 2.65 1.12 -17.35
N ARG A 23 2.82 2.33 -16.80
CA ARG A 23 1.84 3.43 -16.87
C ARG A 23 2.51 4.70 -17.40
N PRO A 24 2.80 4.80 -18.71
CA PRO A 24 3.53 5.94 -19.28
C PRO A 24 2.81 7.28 -19.13
N ASP A 25 1.51 7.23 -18.87
CA ASP A 25 0.62 8.36 -18.62
C ASP A 25 0.53 8.80 -17.14
N CYS A 26 1.24 8.12 -16.22
CA CYS A 26 1.21 8.47 -14.79
C CYS A 26 1.90 9.80 -14.44
N GLY A 27 2.58 10.44 -15.40
CA GLY A 27 3.27 11.72 -15.21
C GLY A 27 4.60 11.62 -14.46
N LEU A 28 5.04 10.43 -14.07
CA LEU A 28 6.27 10.17 -13.32
C LEU A 28 7.35 9.57 -14.21
N GLU A 29 8.62 9.92 -13.94
CA GLU A 29 9.81 9.37 -14.57
C GLU A 29 10.73 8.78 -13.50
N LEU A 30 10.92 7.46 -13.50
CA LEU A 30 11.85 6.79 -12.60
C LEU A 30 13.29 7.00 -13.13
N VAL A 31 14.10 7.79 -12.41
CA VAL A 31 15.47 8.14 -12.81
C VAL A 31 16.54 7.43 -11.99
N ALA A 32 16.23 7.02 -10.76
CA ALA A 32 17.19 6.36 -9.88
C ALA A 32 16.51 5.38 -8.93
N ILE A 33 17.25 4.36 -8.54
CA ILE A 33 16.91 3.45 -7.43
C ILE A 33 18.11 3.34 -6.48
N ASN A 34 17.84 3.10 -5.21
CA ASN A 34 18.86 2.80 -4.22
C ASN A 34 18.54 1.46 -3.55
N ASP A 35 19.51 0.56 -3.56
CA ASP A 35 19.44 -0.72 -2.86
C ASP A 35 20.85 -1.23 -2.56
N LEU A 36 21.03 -2.00 -1.50
CA LEU A 36 22.34 -2.49 -1.11
C LEU A 36 22.89 -3.64 -2.01
N GLY A 37 22.02 -4.18 -2.87
CA GLY A 37 22.39 -5.12 -3.92
C GLY A 37 22.97 -4.43 -5.16
N ASP A 38 23.76 -5.14 -5.97
CA ASP A 38 24.28 -4.63 -7.22
C ASP A 38 23.22 -4.52 -8.32
N ALA A 39 23.54 -3.79 -9.39
CA ALA A 39 22.61 -3.58 -10.51
C ALA A 39 22.21 -4.88 -11.20
N LYS A 40 23.09 -5.88 -11.28
CA LYS A 40 22.83 -7.18 -11.91
C LYS A 40 21.82 -8.00 -11.11
N ALA A 41 21.98 -8.04 -9.78
CA ALA A 41 21.02 -8.72 -8.89
C ALA A 41 19.65 -8.02 -8.94
N ASN A 42 19.64 -6.69 -8.91
CA ASN A 42 18.40 -5.91 -9.02
C ASN A 42 17.71 -6.10 -10.37
N ALA A 43 18.44 -6.18 -11.48
CA ALA A 43 17.92 -6.48 -12.80
C ALA A 43 17.26 -7.87 -12.85
N LEU A 44 17.92 -8.89 -12.29
CA LEU A 44 17.38 -10.25 -12.23
C LEU A 44 16.07 -10.29 -11.42
N LEU A 45 16.05 -9.70 -10.22
CA LEU A 45 14.89 -9.69 -9.34
C LEU A 45 13.75 -8.79 -9.86
N PHE A 46 14.06 -7.77 -10.65
CA PHE A 46 13.05 -6.99 -11.35
C PHE A 46 12.43 -7.79 -12.52
N LYS A 47 13.28 -8.48 -13.30
CA LYS A 47 12.84 -9.32 -14.44
C LYS A 47 12.01 -10.50 -13.99
N ARG A 48 12.40 -11.16 -12.87
CA ARG A 48 11.82 -12.42 -12.38
C ARG A 48 11.14 -12.19 -11.03
N ASP A 49 9.84 -12.31 -10.99
CA ASP A 49 9.07 -12.22 -9.76
C ASP A 49 8.27 -13.50 -9.56
N SER A 50 8.46 -14.17 -8.41
CA SER A 50 7.82 -15.45 -8.12
C SER A 50 6.31 -15.33 -7.91
N VAL A 51 5.82 -14.15 -7.54
CA VAL A 51 4.41 -13.88 -7.22
C VAL A 51 3.69 -13.23 -8.41
N HIS A 52 4.33 -12.20 -9.01
CA HIS A 52 3.72 -11.39 -10.06
C HIS A 52 4.22 -11.73 -11.47
N GLY A 53 5.02 -12.81 -11.59
CA GLY A 53 5.53 -13.26 -12.89
C GLY A 53 6.64 -12.38 -13.46
N ASN A 54 7.05 -12.74 -14.66
CA ASN A 54 8.15 -12.07 -15.33
C ASN A 54 7.72 -10.71 -15.91
N TRP A 55 8.65 -9.72 -15.87
CA TRP A 55 8.49 -8.52 -16.67
C TRP A 55 8.45 -8.88 -18.16
N PRO A 56 7.47 -8.39 -18.92
CA PRO A 56 7.29 -8.82 -20.32
C PRO A 56 8.38 -8.28 -21.25
N GLY A 57 8.96 -7.12 -20.94
CA GLY A 57 9.96 -6.44 -21.73
C GLY A 57 11.40 -6.92 -21.48
N GLU A 58 12.37 -6.17 -21.95
CA GLU A 58 13.79 -6.45 -21.76
C GLU A 58 14.32 -5.81 -20.47
N VAL A 59 15.14 -6.56 -19.74
CA VAL A 59 15.81 -6.07 -18.53
C VAL A 59 17.25 -6.52 -18.52
N SER A 60 18.16 -5.58 -18.37
CA SER A 60 19.60 -5.81 -18.26
C SER A 60 20.23 -4.85 -17.26
N SER A 61 21.53 -4.96 -17.06
CA SER A 61 22.36 -4.00 -16.33
C SER A 61 23.58 -3.62 -17.13
N GLU A 62 23.97 -2.35 -17.10
CA GLU A 62 25.20 -1.83 -17.71
C GLU A 62 25.95 -0.98 -16.69
N GLY A 63 27.15 -1.44 -16.29
CA GLY A 63 27.89 -0.83 -15.18
C GLY A 63 27.06 -0.89 -13.88
N SER A 64 26.80 0.28 -13.29
CA SER A 64 25.95 0.43 -12.11
C SER A 64 24.48 0.71 -12.42
N ASP A 65 24.06 0.72 -13.70
CA ASP A 65 22.70 1.10 -14.08
C ASP A 65 21.83 -0.11 -14.38
N LEU A 66 20.54 0.01 -14.06
CA LEU A 66 19.47 -0.88 -14.49
C LEU A 66 18.91 -0.36 -15.82
N ILE A 67 18.78 -1.26 -16.80
CA ILE A 67 18.16 -0.96 -18.09
C ILE A 67 16.86 -1.73 -18.22
N VAL A 68 15.75 -1.03 -18.40
CA VAL A 68 14.42 -1.61 -18.58
C VAL A 68 13.81 -1.05 -19.87
N ASP A 69 13.56 -1.91 -20.84
CA ASP A 69 13.01 -1.53 -22.15
C ASP A 69 13.75 -0.34 -22.80
N GLY A 70 15.07 -0.36 -22.70
CA GLY A 70 15.96 0.70 -23.18
C GLY A 70 16.06 1.95 -22.27
N LYS A 71 15.27 2.06 -21.23
CA LYS A 71 15.36 3.17 -20.25
C LYS A 71 16.48 2.89 -19.25
N ARG A 72 17.36 3.84 -19.08
CA ARG A 72 18.46 3.80 -18.11
C ARG A 72 18.01 4.37 -16.77
N ILE A 73 18.20 3.61 -15.69
CA ILE A 73 17.86 3.97 -14.32
C ILE A 73 19.14 3.81 -13.50
N ALA A 74 19.61 4.90 -12.89
CA ALA A 74 20.79 4.88 -12.05
C ALA A 74 20.57 4.02 -10.80
N VAL A 75 21.57 3.20 -10.41
CA VAL A 75 21.52 2.39 -9.19
C VAL A 75 22.60 2.84 -8.24
N THR A 76 22.22 3.11 -7.00
CA THR A 76 23.13 3.45 -5.89
C THR A 76 23.04 2.42 -4.78
N ALA A 77 24.04 2.35 -3.90
CA ALA A 77 24.11 1.41 -2.77
C ALA A 77 24.44 2.16 -1.46
N GLU A 78 23.65 3.19 -1.17
CA GLU A 78 23.84 4.05 0.00
C GLU A 78 22.95 3.63 1.16
N ARG A 79 23.54 3.57 2.36
CA ARG A 79 22.78 3.26 3.59
C ARG A 79 22.07 4.47 4.19
N ASP A 80 22.71 5.64 4.12
CA ASP A 80 22.15 6.87 4.64
C ASP A 80 21.51 7.69 3.52
N PRO A 81 20.19 7.93 3.56
CA PRO A 81 19.50 8.70 2.52
C PRO A 81 20.05 10.12 2.31
N ALA A 82 20.72 10.69 3.30
CA ALA A 82 21.35 12.00 3.17
C ALA A 82 22.46 12.05 2.11
N ASN A 83 23.08 10.90 1.81
CA ASN A 83 24.18 10.79 0.83
C ASN A 83 23.69 10.42 -0.57
N LEU A 84 22.39 10.25 -0.76
CA LEU A 84 21.83 9.91 -2.07
C LEU A 84 21.99 11.07 -3.07
N PRO A 85 22.36 10.81 -4.34
CA PRO A 85 22.59 11.85 -5.31
C PRO A 85 21.30 12.41 -5.93
N HIS A 86 20.28 12.71 -5.10
CA HIS A 86 18.97 13.19 -5.56
C HIS A 86 19.11 14.48 -6.39
N ALA A 87 19.88 15.45 -5.90
CA ALA A 87 20.11 16.70 -6.62
C ALA A 87 20.77 16.46 -8.00
N ALA A 88 21.76 15.57 -8.08
CA ALA A 88 22.48 15.27 -9.33
C ALA A 88 21.58 14.61 -10.38
N HIS A 89 20.59 13.81 -9.96
CA HIS A 89 19.61 13.17 -10.86
C HIS A 89 18.36 14.03 -11.08
N GLY A 90 18.26 15.20 -10.42
CA GLY A 90 17.09 16.08 -10.50
C GLY A 90 15.85 15.46 -9.90
N VAL A 91 15.99 14.63 -8.87
CA VAL A 91 14.88 13.95 -8.18
C VAL A 91 13.99 14.98 -7.50
N GLU A 92 12.71 14.94 -7.81
CA GLU A 92 11.70 15.81 -7.22
C GLU A 92 10.95 15.10 -6.09
N ILE A 93 10.63 13.80 -6.27
CA ILE A 93 9.95 13.01 -5.24
C ILE A 93 10.80 11.77 -4.93
N ALA A 94 11.16 11.57 -3.66
CA ALA A 94 11.75 10.33 -3.18
C ALA A 94 10.63 9.39 -2.69
N LEU A 95 10.58 8.18 -3.24
CA LEU A 95 9.68 7.10 -2.81
C LEU A 95 10.43 6.21 -1.83
N GLU A 96 10.14 6.36 -0.54
CA GLU A 96 10.79 5.63 0.53
C GLU A 96 10.14 4.26 0.72
N CYS A 97 10.80 3.22 0.25
CA CYS A 97 10.30 1.84 0.21
C CYS A 97 11.14 0.84 1.03
N THR A 98 12.09 1.33 1.87
CA THR A 98 12.92 0.44 2.70
C THR A 98 12.17 -0.14 3.90
N GLY A 99 11.17 0.58 4.40
CA GLY A 99 10.50 0.28 5.67
C GLY A 99 11.30 0.68 6.93
N PHE A 100 12.47 1.32 6.77
CA PHE A 100 13.32 1.75 7.88
C PHE A 100 13.11 3.23 8.25
N PHE A 101 12.95 4.10 7.27
CA PHE A 101 12.83 5.56 7.47
C PHE A 101 11.35 5.94 7.53
N THR A 102 10.70 5.58 8.63
CA THR A 102 9.24 5.69 8.81
C THR A 102 8.83 6.75 9.85
N ASP A 103 9.59 7.82 9.90
CA ASP A 103 9.26 9.03 10.66
C ASP A 103 9.74 10.28 9.89
N LYS A 104 9.21 11.45 10.30
CA LYS A 104 9.51 12.71 9.61
C LYS A 104 11.00 13.07 9.61
N GLU A 105 11.70 12.81 10.70
CA GLU A 105 13.11 13.16 10.85
C GLU A 105 14.00 12.30 9.93
N SER A 106 13.85 10.98 10.03
CA SER A 106 14.64 10.04 9.24
C SER A 106 14.34 10.13 7.74
N ALA A 107 13.07 10.28 7.34
CA ALA A 107 12.67 10.48 5.96
C ALA A 107 13.10 11.87 5.42
N GLY A 108 13.22 12.87 6.30
CA GLY A 108 13.70 14.21 5.95
C GLY A 108 15.11 14.24 5.36
N LYS A 109 15.90 13.18 5.56
CA LYS A 109 17.23 13.03 4.95
C LYS A 109 17.17 13.04 3.42
N HIS A 110 16.08 12.58 2.82
CA HIS A 110 15.88 12.67 1.36
C HIS A 110 15.76 14.13 0.89
N ILE A 111 15.14 15.00 1.71
CA ILE A 111 15.06 16.44 1.41
C ILE A 111 16.47 17.06 1.48
N ALA A 112 17.25 16.70 2.51
CA ALA A 112 18.63 17.16 2.63
C ALA A 112 19.53 16.71 1.43
N ALA A 113 19.23 15.55 0.84
CA ALA A 113 19.88 15.02 -0.36
C ALA A 113 19.42 15.70 -1.67
N GLY A 114 18.41 16.56 -1.64
CA GLY A 114 17.95 17.36 -2.76
C GLY A 114 16.59 16.99 -3.35
N ALA A 115 15.87 16.02 -2.78
CA ALA A 115 14.46 15.78 -3.16
C ALA A 115 13.56 16.92 -2.65
N LYS A 116 12.49 17.24 -3.38
CA LYS A 116 11.53 18.28 -2.96
C LYS A 116 10.45 17.69 -2.05
N ARG A 117 10.11 16.42 -2.21
CA ARG A 117 9.05 15.69 -1.48
C ARG A 117 9.47 14.27 -1.19
N VAL A 118 8.89 13.69 -0.15
CA VAL A 118 9.06 12.28 0.21
C VAL A 118 7.70 11.63 0.37
N LEU A 119 7.50 10.46 -0.27
CA LEU A 119 6.34 9.60 -0.06
C LEU A 119 6.81 8.27 0.52
N ILE A 120 6.35 7.97 1.75
CA ILE A 120 6.75 6.78 2.50
C ILE A 120 5.75 5.65 2.26
N SER A 121 6.23 4.47 1.89
CA SER A 121 5.42 3.26 1.60
C SER A 121 5.03 2.46 2.85
N ALA A 122 4.89 3.12 3.99
CA ALA A 122 4.55 2.52 5.28
C ALA A 122 3.84 3.54 6.18
N PRO A 123 3.13 3.10 7.23
CA PRO A 123 2.71 3.98 8.31
C PRO A 123 3.93 4.70 8.90
N ALA A 124 3.82 6.01 9.09
CA ALA A 124 4.95 6.82 9.54
C ALA A 124 4.55 7.81 10.63
N LYS A 125 5.51 8.16 11.49
CA LYS A 125 5.29 9.05 12.64
C LYS A 125 5.68 10.49 12.33
N GLY A 126 4.85 11.44 12.79
CA GLY A 126 5.16 12.87 12.72
C GLY A 126 5.21 13.46 11.31
N VAL A 127 4.76 12.72 10.29
CA VAL A 127 4.66 13.18 8.90
C VAL A 127 3.59 14.27 8.74
N ASP A 128 3.67 15.02 7.66
CA ASP A 128 2.75 16.14 7.41
C ASP A 128 1.31 15.65 7.15
N LEU A 129 1.17 14.51 6.46
CA LEU A 129 -0.12 13.87 6.21
C LEU A 129 0.05 12.36 5.99
N THR A 130 -0.86 11.57 6.57
CA THR A 130 -1.08 10.17 6.18
C THR A 130 -2.21 10.14 5.16
N VAL A 131 -1.94 9.58 3.98
CA VAL A 131 -2.86 9.57 2.83
C VAL A 131 -3.34 8.17 2.52
N VAL A 132 -4.64 8.06 2.28
CA VAL A 132 -5.26 6.95 1.55
C VAL A 132 -5.92 7.52 0.31
N TYR A 133 -5.41 7.13 -0.86
CA TYR A 133 -5.93 7.63 -2.14
C TYR A 133 -7.41 7.24 -2.31
N GLY A 134 -8.23 8.18 -2.79
CA GLY A 134 -9.69 8.04 -2.87
C GLY A 134 -10.43 8.42 -1.59
N VAL A 135 -9.74 8.51 -0.43
CA VAL A 135 -10.37 8.83 0.86
C VAL A 135 -10.06 10.26 1.31
N ASN A 136 -8.77 10.63 1.35
CA ASN A 136 -8.33 11.96 1.83
C ASN A 136 -7.17 12.55 1.02
N HIS A 137 -6.90 12.06 -0.18
CA HIS A 137 -5.82 12.58 -1.04
C HIS A 137 -6.06 14.03 -1.50
N ASP A 138 -7.31 14.47 -1.48
CA ASP A 138 -7.75 15.85 -1.73
C ASP A 138 -7.27 16.84 -0.65
N LYS A 139 -6.83 16.34 0.51
CA LYS A 139 -6.23 17.15 1.58
C LYS A 139 -4.75 17.43 1.37
N LEU A 140 -4.12 16.83 0.35
CA LEU A 140 -2.73 17.14 0.01
C LEU A 140 -2.60 18.59 -0.46
N THR A 141 -1.58 19.27 0.03
CA THR A 141 -1.24 20.65 -0.36
C THR A 141 0.25 20.77 -0.69
N ALA A 142 0.64 21.86 -1.32
CA ALA A 142 2.03 22.18 -1.64
C ALA A 142 2.92 22.32 -0.40
N GLU A 143 2.37 22.47 0.80
CA GLU A 143 3.12 22.57 2.06
C GLU A 143 3.54 21.21 2.63
N HIS A 144 2.85 20.13 2.25
CA HIS A 144 3.15 18.78 2.73
C HIS A 144 4.40 18.23 2.02
N THR A 145 5.50 18.16 2.75
CA THR A 145 6.81 17.73 2.21
C THR A 145 7.10 16.26 2.44
N ILE A 146 6.63 15.69 3.54
CA ILE A 146 6.85 14.30 3.92
C ILE A 146 5.51 13.66 4.23
N VAL A 147 5.10 12.72 3.37
CA VAL A 147 3.76 12.11 3.35
C VAL A 147 3.89 10.60 3.50
N SER A 148 2.98 10.00 4.26
CA SER A 148 2.84 8.53 4.35
C SER A 148 1.68 8.05 3.50
N ASN A 149 1.88 6.97 2.74
CA ASN A 149 0.81 6.27 2.01
C ASN A 149 0.06 5.25 2.88
N ALA A 150 0.18 5.33 4.21
CA ALA A 150 -0.37 4.39 5.18
C ALA A 150 0.12 2.93 4.94
N SER A 151 -0.65 1.94 5.36
CA SER A 151 -0.39 0.52 5.07
C SER A 151 -1.30 -0.03 3.98
N CYS A 152 -0.94 -1.18 3.40
CA CYS A 152 -1.81 -1.90 2.46
C CYS A 152 -3.18 -2.23 3.07
N THR A 153 -3.19 -2.67 4.33
CA THR A 153 -4.44 -2.97 5.06
C THR A 153 -5.29 -1.71 5.30
N THR A 154 -4.66 -0.58 5.64
CA THR A 154 -5.38 0.71 5.77
C THR A 154 -5.97 1.16 4.44
N ASN A 155 -5.22 0.97 3.34
CA ASN A 155 -5.71 1.26 1.98
C ASN A 155 -6.91 0.39 1.57
N CYS A 156 -7.00 -0.84 2.08
CA CYS A 156 -8.18 -1.70 1.89
C CYS A 156 -9.35 -1.27 2.78
N LEU A 157 -9.10 -1.04 4.07
CA LEU A 157 -10.13 -0.77 5.06
C LEU A 157 -10.77 0.61 4.92
N ALA A 158 -9.99 1.66 4.69
CA ALA A 158 -10.48 3.03 4.70
C ALA A 158 -11.55 3.33 3.62
N PRO A 159 -11.45 2.84 2.37
CA PRO A 159 -12.51 3.01 1.37
C PRO A 159 -13.85 2.42 1.81
N ILE A 160 -13.87 1.17 2.31
CA ILE A 160 -15.13 0.55 2.77
C ILE A 160 -15.65 1.23 4.04
N ALA A 161 -14.78 1.60 4.97
CA ALA A 161 -15.17 2.32 6.18
C ALA A 161 -15.77 3.69 5.84
N LYS A 162 -15.24 4.40 4.83
CA LYS A 162 -15.79 5.66 4.36
C LYS A 162 -17.21 5.49 3.82
N VAL A 163 -17.41 4.58 2.88
CA VAL A 163 -18.73 4.34 2.29
C VAL A 163 -19.75 3.95 3.35
N LEU A 164 -19.39 3.04 4.23
CA LEU A 164 -20.30 2.53 5.27
C LEU A 164 -20.59 3.60 6.33
N ASN A 165 -19.59 4.39 6.72
CA ASN A 165 -19.82 5.49 7.66
C ASN A 165 -20.70 6.60 7.08
N ASP A 166 -20.51 6.93 5.79
CA ASP A 166 -21.31 7.94 5.11
C ASP A 166 -22.77 7.47 4.90
N ALA A 167 -22.99 6.19 4.59
CA ALA A 167 -24.31 5.65 4.30
C ALA A 167 -25.16 5.32 5.54
N ILE A 168 -24.56 4.63 6.52
CA ILE A 168 -25.31 4.06 7.69
C ILE A 168 -24.68 4.43 9.02
N GLY A 169 -23.51 5.06 9.01
CA GLY A 169 -22.71 5.39 10.20
C GLY A 169 -22.06 4.18 10.84
N ILE A 170 -20.86 4.37 11.36
CA ILE A 170 -20.15 3.38 12.18
C ILE A 170 -20.12 3.89 13.62
N GLU A 171 -20.70 3.12 14.55
CA GLU A 171 -20.62 3.40 15.97
C GLU A 171 -19.30 2.88 16.54
N ARG A 172 -19.03 1.59 16.33
CA ARG A 172 -17.81 0.88 16.74
C ARG A 172 -17.67 -0.41 15.95
N GLY A 173 -16.44 -0.88 15.78
CA GLY A 173 -16.20 -2.14 15.09
C GLY A 173 -14.83 -2.73 15.35
N LEU A 174 -14.71 -4.01 15.01
CA LEU A 174 -13.45 -4.73 15.01
C LEU A 174 -13.15 -5.23 13.60
N MET A 175 -11.89 -5.14 13.24
CA MET A 175 -11.36 -5.66 11.97
C MET A 175 -10.36 -6.77 12.24
N THR A 176 -10.50 -7.87 11.52
CA THR A 176 -9.43 -8.87 11.41
C THR A 176 -8.91 -8.88 9.99
N THR A 177 -7.61 -8.68 9.80
CA THR A 177 -7.02 -8.99 8.49
C THR A 177 -6.41 -10.38 8.51
N VAL A 178 -6.88 -11.25 7.61
CA VAL A 178 -6.20 -12.50 7.27
C VAL A 178 -5.20 -12.15 6.18
N HIS A 179 -3.92 -12.12 6.56
CA HIS A 179 -2.88 -11.46 5.77
C HIS A 179 -1.82 -12.45 5.30
N SER A 180 -1.42 -12.37 4.04
CA SER A 180 -0.29 -13.13 3.53
C SER A 180 0.98 -12.82 4.32
N TYR A 181 1.93 -13.77 4.35
CA TYR A 181 3.22 -13.53 4.99
C TYR A 181 4.02 -12.46 4.22
N THR A 182 4.91 -11.77 4.93
CA THR A 182 5.80 -10.76 4.35
C THR A 182 7.23 -11.00 4.82
N ASN A 183 8.20 -10.30 4.21
CA ASN A 183 9.62 -10.42 4.58
C ASN A 183 9.94 -9.99 6.02
N ASP A 184 9.01 -9.39 6.74
CA ASP A 184 9.12 -9.16 8.19
C ASP A 184 9.13 -10.48 8.98
N GLN A 185 8.44 -11.51 8.46
CA GLN A 185 8.38 -12.82 9.09
C GLN A 185 9.58 -13.69 8.73
N LYS A 186 9.81 -14.70 9.54
CA LYS A 186 10.93 -15.64 9.36
C LYS A 186 10.49 -16.86 8.54
N ILE A 187 11.35 -17.33 7.64
CA ILE A 187 11.09 -18.55 6.86
C ILE A 187 11.07 -19.76 7.81
N LEU A 188 12.09 -19.89 8.67
CA LEU A 188 12.18 -20.84 9.76
C LEU A 188 12.30 -20.09 11.09
N ASP A 189 12.16 -20.82 12.21
CA ASP A 189 12.22 -20.24 13.56
C ASP A 189 13.52 -19.44 13.77
N GLN A 190 13.38 -18.14 14.01
CA GLN A 190 14.50 -17.21 14.22
C GLN A 190 14.05 -16.05 15.11
N ILE A 191 14.96 -15.48 15.90
CA ILE A 191 14.66 -14.36 16.80
C ILE A 191 13.98 -13.21 16.04
N HIS A 192 12.87 -12.74 16.61
CA HIS A 192 12.10 -11.59 16.16
C HIS A 192 11.50 -10.87 17.39
N PRO A 193 11.34 -9.54 17.40
CA PRO A 193 10.72 -8.80 18.52
C PRO A 193 9.31 -9.31 18.87
N ASP A 194 8.49 -9.65 17.89
CA ASP A 194 7.25 -10.39 18.07
C ASP A 194 7.57 -11.89 18.01
N MET A 195 7.44 -12.59 19.15
CA MET A 195 7.76 -14.03 19.25
C MET A 195 6.83 -14.92 18.42
N ARG A 196 5.65 -14.45 18.02
CA ARG A 196 4.79 -15.17 17.10
C ARG A 196 5.28 -15.06 15.66
N ARG A 197 5.79 -13.88 15.23
CA ARG A 197 6.45 -13.70 13.93
C ARG A 197 7.83 -14.34 13.85
N ALA A 198 8.39 -14.77 14.97
CA ALA A 198 9.63 -15.56 15.05
C ALA A 198 9.47 -16.97 14.47
N ARG A 199 8.24 -17.45 14.29
CA ARG A 199 7.95 -18.81 13.85
C ARG A 199 7.87 -18.91 12.33
N ALA A 200 8.02 -20.13 11.80
CA ALA A 200 8.04 -20.44 10.38
C ALA A 200 6.79 -19.96 9.65
N ALA A 201 6.93 -18.95 8.80
CA ALA A 201 5.84 -18.24 8.14
C ALA A 201 4.99 -19.11 7.23
N ALA A 202 5.63 -20.01 6.47
CA ALA A 202 4.95 -20.86 5.49
C ALA A 202 4.27 -22.10 6.09
N MET A 203 4.36 -22.27 7.42
CA MET A 203 3.82 -23.45 8.12
C MET A 203 2.80 -23.08 9.20
N SER A 204 2.57 -21.78 9.45
CA SER A 204 1.84 -21.35 10.65
C SER A 204 0.84 -20.26 10.34
N MET A 205 -0.35 -20.34 10.95
CA MET A 205 -1.23 -19.19 11.12
C MET A 205 -0.76 -18.43 12.36
N ILE A 206 -0.42 -17.17 12.20
CA ILE A 206 0.27 -16.35 13.20
C ILE A 206 -0.59 -15.16 13.60
N PRO A 207 -1.29 -15.18 14.75
CA PRO A 207 -1.95 -13.99 15.28
C PRO A 207 -0.91 -12.94 15.68
N THR A 208 -1.14 -11.69 15.28
CA THR A 208 -0.24 -10.58 15.59
C THR A 208 -1.01 -9.25 15.60
N THR A 209 -0.36 -8.20 16.05
CA THR A 209 -0.94 -6.87 16.09
C THR A 209 -0.93 -6.19 14.72
N THR A 210 -1.87 -5.29 14.49
CA THR A 210 -1.87 -4.34 13.38
C THR A 210 -2.37 -2.98 13.85
N GLY A 211 -1.74 -1.92 13.36
CA GLY A 211 -2.21 -0.55 13.57
C GLY A 211 -3.22 -0.08 12.52
N ALA A 212 -3.55 -0.92 11.54
CA ALA A 212 -4.29 -0.48 10.35
C ALA A 212 -5.69 0.06 10.65
N ALA A 213 -6.43 -0.56 11.59
CA ALA A 213 -7.76 -0.09 11.97
C ALA A 213 -7.71 1.25 12.70
N ARG A 214 -6.72 1.44 13.59
CA ARG A 214 -6.51 2.73 14.27
C ARG A 214 -6.06 3.83 13.33
N ALA A 215 -5.25 3.49 12.33
CA ALA A 215 -4.79 4.42 11.29
C ALA A 215 -5.93 4.97 10.41
N VAL A 216 -7.08 4.28 10.33
CA VAL A 216 -8.28 4.84 9.69
C VAL A 216 -8.71 6.14 10.38
N GLY A 217 -8.57 6.22 11.70
CA GLY A 217 -8.86 7.45 12.45
C GLY A 217 -7.89 8.62 12.20
N GLU A 218 -6.73 8.38 11.57
CA GLU A 218 -5.81 9.44 11.13
C GLU A 218 -6.27 10.06 9.79
N VAL A 219 -6.80 9.23 8.88
CA VAL A 219 -7.29 9.68 7.57
C VAL A 219 -8.74 10.12 7.60
N MET A 220 -9.53 9.60 8.55
CA MET A 220 -10.95 9.88 8.80
C MET A 220 -11.16 10.19 10.30
N PRO A 221 -10.96 11.45 10.75
CA PRO A 221 -11.02 11.82 12.17
C PRO A 221 -12.33 11.44 12.88
N GLU A 222 -13.44 11.40 12.15
CA GLU A 222 -14.77 11.00 12.64
C GLU A 222 -14.85 9.52 13.08
N LEU A 223 -13.91 8.68 12.63
CA LEU A 223 -13.77 7.28 13.03
C LEU A 223 -12.70 7.03 14.09
N LYS A 224 -12.05 8.11 14.58
CA LYS A 224 -11.02 7.98 15.62
C LYS A 224 -11.57 7.30 16.87
N GLY A 225 -10.92 6.22 17.28
CA GLY A 225 -11.29 5.43 18.47
C GLY A 225 -12.50 4.51 18.29
N LYS A 226 -13.11 4.46 17.09
CA LYS A 226 -14.27 3.59 16.82
C LYS A 226 -13.90 2.25 16.21
N LEU A 227 -12.74 2.15 15.58
CA LEU A 227 -12.23 0.92 14.98
C LEU A 227 -10.93 0.48 15.64
N ASP A 228 -10.85 -0.80 15.96
CA ASP A 228 -9.60 -1.48 16.34
C ASP A 228 -9.54 -2.85 15.63
N GLY A 229 -8.42 -3.57 15.77
CA GLY A 229 -8.32 -4.87 15.11
C GLY A 229 -7.01 -5.59 15.32
N SER A 230 -6.93 -6.75 14.70
CA SER A 230 -5.79 -7.65 14.74
C SER A 230 -5.48 -8.22 13.36
N ALA A 231 -4.34 -8.89 13.24
CA ALA A 231 -3.94 -9.60 12.03
C ALA A 231 -3.72 -11.08 12.34
N ILE A 232 -4.09 -11.93 11.39
CA ILE A 232 -3.70 -13.35 11.36
C ILE A 232 -2.88 -13.53 10.09
N ARG A 233 -1.57 -13.75 10.23
CA ARG A 233 -0.72 -14.12 9.09
C ARG A 233 -0.95 -15.56 8.73
N VAL A 234 -1.05 -15.84 7.42
CA VAL A 234 -1.33 -17.17 6.88
C VAL A 234 -0.26 -17.61 5.88
N PRO A 235 -0.09 -18.93 5.62
CA PRO A 235 0.88 -19.47 4.68
C PRO A 235 0.51 -19.23 3.21
N THR A 236 0.28 -17.96 2.85
CA THR A 236 -0.08 -17.51 1.49
C THR A 236 0.90 -16.42 1.08
N PRO A 237 1.51 -16.47 -0.12
CA PRO A 237 2.58 -15.53 -0.50
C PRO A 237 2.08 -14.13 -0.82
N ASN A 238 0.85 -13.97 -1.27
CA ASN A 238 0.25 -12.69 -1.63
C ASN A 238 -1.27 -12.78 -1.56
N VAL A 239 -1.93 -11.64 -1.59
CA VAL A 239 -3.35 -11.39 -1.40
C VAL A 239 -3.81 -11.65 0.04
N SER A 240 -4.45 -10.65 0.58
CA SER A 240 -4.95 -10.60 1.95
C SER A 240 -6.42 -10.21 1.94
N VAL A 241 -7.09 -10.36 3.07
CA VAL A 241 -8.50 -9.99 3.22
C VAL A 241 -8.72 -9.23 4.53
N VAL A 242 -9.56 -8.22 4.48
CA VAL A 242 -10.11 -7.51 5.64
C VAL A 242 -11.49 -8.08 5.92
N ASP A 243 -11.73 -8.52 7.14
CA ASP A 243 -13.03 -8.88 7.71
C ASP A 243 -13.41 -7.81 8.73
N LEU A 244 -14.31 -6.91 8.34
CA LEU A 244 -14.80 -5.82 9.18
C LEU A 244 -16.17 -6.17 9.74
N THR A 245 -16.28 -6.23 11.07
CA THR A 245 -17.55 -6.37 11.78
C THR A 245 -17.79 -5.12 12.63
N PHE A 246 -18.98 -4.50 12.49
CA PHE A 246 -19.27 -3.23 13.17
C PHE A 246 -20.75 -3.08 13.51
N THR A 247 -21.03 -2.23 14.51
CA THR A 247 -22.36 -1.75 14.85
C THR A 247 -22.68 -0.50 14.03
N PRO A 248 -23.72 -0.49 13.20
CA PRO A 248 -24.15 0.72 12.48
C PRO A 248 -24.87 1.67 13.45
N LYS A 249 -24.92 2.97 13.11
CA LYS A 249 -25.66 3.97 13.91
C LYS A 249 -27.19 3.87 13.77
N ARG A 250 -27.67 3.19 12.77
CA ARG A 250 -29.09 2.90 12.52
C ARG A 250 -29.26 1.51 11.95
N ASP A 251 -30.43 0.96 12.07
CA ASP A 251 -30.75 -0.33 11.48
C ASP A 251 -30.55 -0.28 9.95
N THR A 252 -30.04 -1.37 9.40
CA THR A 252 -29.73 -1.52 7.98
C THR A 252 -30.02 -2.94 7.49
N THR A 253 -29.88 -3.13 6.17
CA THR A 253 -30.05 -4.44 5.54
C THR A 253 -28.81 -4.78 4.71
N ARG A 254 -28.65 -6.07 4.38
CA ARG A 254 -27.58 -6.53 3.47
C ARG A 254 -27.66 -5.81 2.11
N ASP A 255 -28.86 -5.66 1.57
CA ASP A 255 -29.06 -5.03 0.26
C ASP A 255 -28.67 -3.56 0.28
N GLU A 256 -28.97 -2.84 1.35
CA GLU A 256 -28.58 -1.44 1.52
C GLU A 256 -27.05 -1.29 1.61
N VAL A 257 -26.39 -2.14 2.41
CA VAL A 257 -24.93 -2.17 2.53
C VAL A 257 -24.29 -2.44 1.18
N ASN A 258 -24.74 -3.46 0.47
CA ASN A 258 -24.23 -3.84 -0.84
C ASN A 258 -24.50 -2.76 -1.91
N ALA A 259 -25.66 -2.13 -1.90
CA ALA A 259 -25.99 -1.05 -2.82
C ALA A 259 -25.09 0.17 -2.64
N ALA A 260 -24.79 0.55 -1.39
CA ALA A 260 -23.88 1.66 -1.10
C ALA A 260 -22.45 1.39 -1.60
N LEU A 261 -21.92 0.18 -1.33
CA LEU A 261 -20.58 -0.23 -1.76
C LEU A 261 -20.49 -0.34 -3.28
N LYS A 262 -21.51 -0.89 -3.94
CA LYS A 262 -21.59 -0.96 -5.41
C LYS A 262 -21.60 0.43 -6.04
N ALA A 263 -22.45 1.32 -5.58
CA ALA A 263 -22.54 2.68 -6.11
C ALA A 263 -21.20 3.43 -5.99
N ALA A 264 -20.51 3.28 -4.87
CA ALA A 264 -19.19 3.88 -4.65
C ALA A 264 -18.08 3.29 -5.54
N SER A 265 -18.19 2.03 -5.93
CA SER A 265 -17.25 1.40 -6.86
C SER A 265 -17.43 1.87 -8.31
N GLU A 266 -18.63 2.28 -8.68
CA GLU A 266 -18.99 2.67 -10.06
C GLU A 266 -18.76 4.17 -10.32
N SER A 267 -18.77 5.02 -9.28
CA SER A 267 -18.71 6.47 -9.42
C SER A 267 -17.95 7.15 -8.27
N GLY A 268 -17.60 8.44 -8.48
CA GLY A 268 -16.94 9.27 -7.48
C GLY A 268 -15.47 8.93 -7.24
N PRO A 269 -14.89 9.35 -6.12
CA PRO A 269 -13.45 9.27 -5.85
C PRO A 269 -12.94 7.84 -5.64
N LEU A 270 -13.83 6.87 -5.40
CA LEU A 270 -13.46 5.47 -5.19
C LEU A 270 -13.56 4.62 -6.45
N LYS A 271 -14.02 5.18 -7.58
CA LYS A 271 -14.03 4.46 -8.87
C LYS A 271 -12.61 4.05 -9.27
N GLY A 272 -12.40 2.75 -9.53
CA GLY A 272 -11.09 2.17 -9.83
C GLY A 272 -10.17 1.99 -8.60
N ILE A 273 -10.65 2.34 -7.39
CA ILE A 273 -10.00 2.11 -6.11
C ILE A 273 -10.74 1.04 -5.32
N LEU A 274 -12.05 1.13 -5.27
CA LEU A 274 -12.96 0.12 -4.73
C LEU A 274 -13.53 -0.71 -5.88
N GLN A 275 -13.52 -2.03 -5.72
CA GLN A 275 -14.19 -2.98 -6.61
C GLN A 275 -15.35 -3.63 -5.87
N TYR A 276 -16.43 -3.92 -6.59
CA TYR A 276 -17.57 -4.68 -6.08
C TYR A 276 -17.65 -6.03 -6.81
N VAL A 277 -17.48 -7.13 -6.07
CA VAL A 277 -17.36 -8.50 -6.59
C VAL A 277 -18.63 -9.26 -6.30
N THR A 278 -19.15 -9.96 -7.31
CA THR A 278 -20.37 -10.79 -7.26
C THR A 278 -20.10 -12.26 -7.49
N ASP A 279 -18.91 -12.62 -7.93
CA ASP A 279 -18.49 -13.99 -8.16
C ASP A 279 -17.89 -14.61 -6.87
N PRO A 280 -18.02 -15.92 -6.67
CA PRO A 280 -17.45 -16.64 -5.52
C PRO A 280 -15.94 -16.85 -5.70
N LEU A 281 -15.15 -15.78 -5.55
CA LEU A 281 -13.70 -15.77 -5.78
C LEU A 281 -12.93 -16.12 -4.51
N VAL A 282 -11.64 -16.45 -4.68
CA VAL A 282 -10.69 -16.74 -3.62
C VAL A 282 -9.42 -15.89 -3.79
N SER A 283 -8.54 -15.90 -2.80
CA SER A 283 -7.38 -15.00 -2.76
C SER A 283 -6.55 -14.96 -4.03
N ILE A 284 -6.30 -16.10 -4.69
CA ILE A 284 -5.45 -16.13 -5.89
C ILE A 284 -6.03 -15.37 -7.08
N ASP A 285 -7.35 -15.21 -7.14
CA ASP A 285 -8.04 -14.51 -8.24
C ASP A 285 -7.78 -12.99 -8.20
N PHE A 286 -7.36 -12.48 -7.02
CA PHE A 286 -7.00 -11.07 -6.83
C PHE A 286 -5.48 -10.81 -6.96
N ASN A 287 -4.67 -11.82 -7.29
CA ASN A 287 -3.25 -11.63 -7.51
C ASN A 287 -3.01 -10.77 -8.77
N GLY A 288 -2.37 -9.61 -8.59
CA GLY A 288 -2.20 -8.62 -9.65
C GLY A 288 -3.37 -7.63 -9.80
N ASP A 289 -4.37 -7.70 -8.92
CA ASP A 289 -5.45 -6.71 -8.92
C ASP A 289 -4.93 -5.37 -8.36
N ARG A 290 -5.19 -4.30 -9.12
CA ARG A 290 -4.74 -2.94 -8.77
C ARG A 290 -5.66 -2.19 -7.81
N HIS A 291 -6.88 -2.71 -7.55
CA HIS A 291 -7.79 -2.06 -6.60
C HIS A 291 -7.22 -2.12 -5.17
N SER A 292 -7.52 -1.11 -4.40
CA SER A 292 -7.14 -1.09 -2.97
C SER A 292 -8.01 -2.02 -2.14
N SER A 293 -9.24 -2.24 -2.59
CA SER A 293 -10.29 -2.91 -1.80
C SER A 293 -11.29 -3.52 -2.77
N SER A 294 -11.44 -4.86 -2.74
CA SER A 294 -12.37 -5.62 -3.60
C SER A 294 -13.40 -6.30 -2.71
N VAL A 295 -14.56 -5.62 -2.55
CA VAL A 295 -15.64 -6.08 -1.66
C VAL A 295 -16.26 -7.34 -2.20
N ASP A 296 -16.28 -8.38 -1.38
CA ASP A 296 -16.99 -9.63 -1.62
C ASP A 296 -18.45 -9.49 -1.19
N SER A 297 -19.34 -9.22 -2.13
CA SER A 297 -20.74 -8.97 -1.84
C SER A 297 -21.50 -10.20 -1.34
N LEU A 298 -20.97 -11.40 -1.63
CA LEU A 298 -21.58 -12.65 -1.19
C LEU A 298 -21.37 -12.87 0.31
N GLU A 299 -20.27 -12.33 0.86
CA GLU A 299 -19.88 -12.44 2.25
C GLU A 299 -20.43 -11.31 3.16
N THR A 300 -21.18 -10.36 2.58
CA THR A 300 -21.88 -9.35 3.38
C THR A 300 -22.96 -9.99 4.23
N ALA A 301 -22.93 -9.76 5.54
CA ALA A 301 -23.95 -10.24 6.48
C ALA A 301 -24.46 -9.11 7.37
N VAL A 302 -25.74 -9.15 7.69
CA VAL A 302 -26.40 -8.23 8.63
C VAL A 302 -27.26 -9.05 9.59
N LEU A 303 -26.97 -8.95 10.89
CA LEU A 303 -27.75 -9.62 11.94
C LEU A 303 -28.68 -8.60 12.61
N GLU A 304 -29.98 -8.87 12.56
CA GLU A 304 -31.03 -8.07 13.18
C GLU A 304 -31.00 -6.58 12.87
N GLY A 305 -30.41 -6.21 11.70
CA GLY A 305 -30.21 -4.82 11.31
C GLY A 305 -29.10 -4.08 12.07
N LYS A 306 -28.49 -4.69 13.09
CA LYS A 306 -27.65 -4.01 14.11
C LYS A 306 -26.20 -4.45 14.16
N LEU A 307 -25.85 -5.54 13.50
CA LEU A 307 -24.46 -5.99 13.38
C LEU A 307 -24.18 -6.30 11.93
N VAL A 308 -23.21 -5.58 11.36
CA VAL A 308 -22.82 -5.67 9.94
C VAL A 308 -21.45 -6.29 9.83
N ARG A 309 -21.28 -7.25 8.92
CA ARG A 309 -19.99 -7.79 8.50
C ARG A 309 -19.79 -7.52 7.01
N VAL A 310 -18.60 -7.03 6.65
CA VAL A 310 -18.16 -6.84 5.25
C VAL A 310 -16.78 -7.45 5.08
N LEU A 311 -16.61 -8.23 4.02
CA LEU A 311 -15.35 -8.81 3.61
C LEU A 311 -14.78 -8.07 2.40
N SER A 312 -13.49 -7.76 2.41
CA SER A 312 -12.83 -7.12 1.26
C SER A 312 -11.42 -7.67 1.03
N TRP A 313 -11.19 -8.13 -0.21
CA TRP A 313 -9.91 -8.64 -0.67
C TRP A 313 -8.98 -7.51 -1.13
N TYR A 314 -7.68 -7.72 -1.06
CA TYR A 314 -6.69 -6.81 -1.61
C TYR A 314 -5.37 -7.51 -1.94
N ASP A 315 -4.79 -7.17 -3.08
CA ASP A 315 -3.40 -7.50 -3.33
C ASP A 315 -2.52 -6.55 -2.52
N ASN A 316 -1.97 -7.05 -1.42
CA ASN A 316 -1.20 -6.25 -0.45
C ASN A 316 0.12 -5.73 -1.02
N GLU A 317 0.57 -6.24 -2.16
CA GLU A 317 1.76 -5.77 -2.88
C GLU A 317 1.40 -4.90 -4.08
N TRP A 318 0.64 -5.43 -5.06
CA TRP A 318 0.36 -4.74 -6.32
C TRP A 318 -0.63 -3.60 -6.16
N GLY A 319 -1.75 -3.83 -5.48
CA GLY A 319 -2.74 -2.78 -5.20
C GLY A 319 -2.11 -1.60 -4.47
N PHE A 320 -1.33 -1.89 -3.41
CA PHE A 320 -0.62 -0.87 -2.65
C PHE A 320 0.43 -0.12 -3.49
N SER A 321 1.19 -0.82 -4.33
CA SER A 321 2.19 -0.21 -5.21
C SER A 321 1.56 0.74 -6.24
N ASN A 322 0.38 0.41 -6.76
CA ASN A 322 -0.38 1.32 -7.61
C ASN A 322 -0.84 2.58 -6.85
N ARG A 323 -1.24 2.46 -5.59
CA ARG A 323 -1.57 3.62 -4.73
C ARG A 323 -0.37 4.52 -4.46
N MET A 324 0.83 3.96 -4.32
CA MET A 324 2.06 4.75 -4.26
C MET A 324 2.23 5.63 -5.51
N VAL A 325 1.99 5.07 -6.69
CA VAL A 325 2.09 5.82 -7.97
C VAL A 325 1.01 6.90 -8.06
N ASP A 326 -0.23 6.57 -7.71
CA ASP A 326 -1.34 7.54 -7.77
C ASP A 326 -1.13 8.70 -6.78
N THR A 327 -0.71 8.41 -5.55
CA THR A 327 -0.40 9.45 -4.55
C THR A 327 0.80 10.30 -4.99
N ALA A 328 1.85 9.68 -5.55
CA ALA A 328 2.98 10.41 -6.11
C ALA A 328 2.57 11.31 -7.27
N GLY A 329 1.60 10.89 -8.10
CA GLY A 329 1.02 11.70 -9.17
C GLY A 329 0.31 12.95 -8.64
N VAL A 330 -0.46 12.83 -7.54
CA VAL A 330 -1.06 14.00 -6.87
C VAL A 330 0.02 14.94 -6.35
N ILE A 331 1.03 14.40 -5.65
CA ILE A 331 2.17 15.21 -5.14
C ILE A 331 2.87 15.92 -6.28
N ALA A 332 3.07 15.26 -7.42
CA ALA A 332 3.70 15.84 -8.61
C ALA A 332 2.91 17.04 -9.16
N GLY A 333 1.59 17.00 -9.09
CA GLY A 333 0.72 18.13 -9.48
C GLY A 333 0.78 19.32 -8.54
N LEU A 334 1.41 19.18 -7.36
CA LEU A 334 1.54 20.23 -6.33
C LEU A 334 2.96 20.83 -6.26
N LEU A 335 3.91 20.36 -7.11
CA LEU A 335 5.28 20.86 -7.18
C LEU A 335 5.37 22.17 -7.97
#